data_869473eef2c3eada6b9aab171954e646
#
_entry.id   869473eef2c3eada6b9aab171954e646
#
_cell.length_a   1.000
_cell.length_b   1.000
_cell.length_c   1.000
_cell.angle_alpha   90.00
_cell.angle_beta   90.00
_cell.angle_gamma   90.00
#
_symmetry.space_group_name_H-M   'P 1'
#
loop_
_entity.id
_entity.type
_entity.pdbx_description
1 polymer ?
#
loop_
_entity_poly.entity_id
_entity_poly.type
_entity_poly.pdbx_seq_one_letter_code
_entity_poly.pdbx_strand_id
1 'polypeptide(L)'
;MPQWLCHFQKMGECIMPREGVFTRVLKGGKVSVGDEMTVDKAMIFDTHAHYDDEAFDEDRFAMLDSMQENGIGHIVDVCASVGHFDRVYDLVEKYPFVYGAVGVHPDDADKVDAAVLDEIRRYCDMKKTVAVGEIGLDYYWHKEKEEHLLQQKVFRQQMDIAREKSFRL
;
A
#
# COMPACT_ATOMS: atom_id res chain seq x y z
N MET A 1 -22.00 -11.65 16.48
CA MET A 1 -21.22 -12.08 15.28
C MET A 1 -21.95 -11.57 14.05
N PRO A 2 -21.28 -10.94 13.08
CA PRO A 2 -21.94 -10.47 11.86
C PRO A 2 -22.52 -11.67 11.09
N GLN A 3 -23.70 -11.50 10.50
CA GLN A 3 -24.44 -12.57 9.81
C GLN A 3 -23.69 -13.18 8.61
N TRP A 4 -22.72 -12.49 8.05
CA TRP A 4 -21.92 -13.00 6.95
C TRP A 4 -20.90 -14.08 7.36
N LEU A 5 -20.45 -14.12 8.63
CA LEU A 5 -19.58 -15.19 9.14
C LEU A 5 -20.32 -16.55 9.22
N CYS A 6 -21.66 -16.55 9.40
CA CYS A 6 -22.44 -17.80 9.47
C CYS A 6 -22.58 -18.51 8.12
N HIS A 7 -22.45 -17.81 7.00
CA HIS A 7 -22.61 -18.43 5.68
C HIS A 7 -21.41 -19.27 5.27
N PHE A 8 -20.20 -18.87 5.69
CA PHE A 8 -18.97 -19.61 5.42
C PHE A 8 -18.85 -20.93 6.23
N GLN A 9 -19.45 -21.00 7.42
CA GLN A 9 -19.47 -22.24 8.21
C GLN A 9 -20.36 -23.36 7.62
N LYS A 10 -21.32 -23.01 6.74
CA LYS A 10 -22.21 -24.00 6.11
C LYS A 10 -21.61 -24.67 4.86
N MET A 11 -20.55 -24.14 4.30
CA MET A 11 -19.90 -24.66 3.09
C MET A 11 -18.68 -25.56 3.36
N GLY A 12 -18.33 -25.79 4.63
CA GLY A 12 -17.33 -26.77 5.04
C GLY A 12 -15.86 -26.42 4.80
N GLU A 13 -15.55 -25.48 3.91
CA GLU A 13 -14.19 -24.96 3.69
C GLU A 13 -14.22 -23.45 3.45
N CYS A 14 -13.32 -22.72 4.11
CA CYS A 14 -13.10 -21.30 3.84
C CYS A 14 -12.16 -21.17 2.64
N ILE A 15 -12.68 -20.72 1.50
CA ILE A 15 -11.88 -20.50 0.29
C ILE A 15 -10.99 -19.24 0.36
N MET A 16 -11.27 -18.34 1.29
CA MET A 16 -10.51 -17.08 1.49
C MET A 16 -8.99 -17.28 1.63
N PRO A 17 -8.49 -18.28 2.38
CA PRO A 17 -7.05 -18.53 2.46
C PRO A 17 -6.41 -19.05 1.18
N ARG A 18 -7.23 -19.55 0.23
CA ARG A 18 -6.73 -20.17 -1.00
C ARG A 18 -6.80 -19.21 -2.20
N GLU A 19 -7.79 -18.31 -2.23
CA GLU A 19 -8.06 -17.51 -3.43
C GLU A 19 -8.16 -15.99 -3.18
N GLY A 20 -8.15 -15.55 -1.92
CA GLY A 20 -7.95 -14.15 -1.51
C GLY A 20 -8.78 -13.09 -2.25
N VAL A 21 -10.09 -13.33 -2.49
CA VAL A 21 -10.93 -12.37 -3.21
C VAL A 21 -11.51 -11.35 -2.24
N PHE A 22 -11.09 -10.10 -2.36
CA PHE A 22 -11.70 -8.97 -1.65
C PHE A 22 -12.84 -8.41 -2.51
N THR A 23 -14.06 -8.39 -1.97
CA THR A 23 -15.22 -7.82 -2.63
C THR A 23 -15.75 -6.62 -1.86
N ARG A 24 -16.13 -5.56 -2.58
CA ARG A 24 -16.84 -4.41 -2.02
C ARG A 24 -18.29 -4.47 -2.46
N VAL A 25 -19.24 -4.52 -1.52
CA VAL A 25 -20.65 -4.42 -1.81
C VAL A 25 -20.98 -2.97 -2.17
N LEU A 26 -21.24 -2.70 -3.43
CA LEU A 26 -21.61 -1.37 -3.95
C LEU A 26 -23.08 -1.06 -3.74
N LYS A 27 -23.95 -2.07 -3.74
CA LYS A 27 -25.38 -1.95 -3.49
C LYS A 27 -25.86 -3.20 -2.76
N GLY A 28 -26.48 -3.00 -1.60
CA GLY A 28 -27.08 -4.11 -0.84
C GLY A 28 -28.29 -4.69 -1.56
N GLY A 29 -28.50 -6.00 -1.42
CA GLY A 29 -29.63 -6.75 -1.98
C GLY A 29 -29.79 -8.09 -1.30
N LYS A 30 -30.89 -8.80 -1.60
CA LYS A 30 -31.07 -10.21 -1.22
C LYS A 30 -30.45 -11.09 -2.31
N VAL A 31 -29.68 -12.07 -1.92
CA VAL A 31 -29.13 -13.11 -2.80
C VAL A 31 -29.76 -14.43 -2.38
N SER A 32 -30.30 -15.16 -3.36
CA SER A 32 -30.94 -16.45 -3.16
C SER A 32 -30.15 -17.57 -3.85
N VAL A 33 -30.34 -18.79 -3.40
CA VAL A 33 -29.74 -19.95 -4.07
C VAL A 33 -30.34 -20.08 -5.48
N GLY A 34 -29.46 -20.05 -6.50
CA GLY A 34 -29.83 -20.10 -7.91
C GLY A 34 -29.78 -18.75 -8.61
N ASP A 35 -29.53 -17.65 -7.90
CA ASP A 35 -29.26 -16.37 -8.53
C ASP A 35 -27.97 -16.44 -9.36
N GLU A 36 -28.03 -15.94 -10.58
CA GLU A 36 -26.86 -15.84 -11.45
C GLU A 36 -25.96 -14.70 -10.96
N MET A 37 -24.74 -15.04 -10.61
CA MET A 37 -23.71 -14.04 -10.28
C MET A 37 -22.86 -13.76 -11.52
N THR A 38 -23.02 -12.60 -12.11
CA THR A 38 -22.06 -12.08 -13.07
C THR A 38 -20.94 -11.40 -12.31
N VAL A 39 -19.74 -11.92 -12.41
CA VAL A 39 -18.54 -11.21 -11.97
C VAL A 39 -18.18 -10.28 -13.13
N ASP A 40 -18.54 -9.01 -13.02
CA ASP A 40 -17.83 -7.98 -13.80
C ASP A 40 -16.33 -8.15 -13.48
N LYS A 41 -15.47 -8.07 -14.51
CA LYS A 41 -14.03 -8.28 -14.38
C LYS A 41 -13.54 -7.62 -13.08
N ALA A 42 -13.38 -8.41 -12.01
CA ALA A 42 -12.92 -7.90 -10.74
C ALA A 42 -11.48 -7.41 -10.95
N MET A 43 -11.30 -6.10 -10.91
CA MET A 43 -9.97 -5.53 -10.98
C MET A 43 -9.34 -5.64 -9.60
N ILE A 44 -8.15 -6.18 -9.54
CA ILE A 44 -7.34 -6.25 -8.32
C ILE A 44 -6.88 -4.83 -7.98
N PHE A 45 -6.98 -4.49 -6.70
CA PHE A 45 -6.29 -3.33 -6.15
C PHE A 45 -5.07 -3.84 -5.37
N ASP A 46 -3.88 -3.65 -5.93
CA ASP A 46 -2.63 -3.89 -5.24
C ASP A 46 -2.36 -2.71 -4.30
N THR A 47 -2.50 -2.95 -3.01
CA THR A 47 -2.42 -1.89 -1.99
C THR A 47 -1.01 -1.68 -1.45
N HIS A 48 -0.03 -2.49 -1.85
CA HIS A 48 1.34 -2.38 -1.39
C HIS A 48 2.30 -3.02 -2.38
N ALA A 49 2.92 -2.22 -3.20
CA ALA A 49 3.91 -2.62 -4.20
C ALA A 49 5.15 -1.73 -4.11
N HIS A 50 6.25 -2.21 -4.66
CA HIS A 50 7.54 -1.51 -4.72
C HIS A 50 8.09 -1.55 -6.15
N TYR A 51 7.31 -1.03 -7.10
CA TYR A 51 7.77 -0.95 -8.50
C TYR A 51 8.84 0.11 -8.72
N ASP A 52 9.10 0.95 -7.73
CA ASP A 52 10.24 1.88 -7.67
C ASP A 52 11.58 1.17 -7.46
N ASP A 53 11.59 -0.06 -6.94
CA ASP A 53 12.81 -0.83 -6.64
C ASP A 53 13.66 -1.07 -7.89
N GLU A 54 15.00 -1.04 -7.71
CA GLU A 54 15.98 -1.24 -8.79
C GLU A 54 15.88 -2.61 -9.45
N ALA A 55 15.34 -3.61 -8.75
CA ALA A 55 15.08 -4.93 -9.30
C ALA A 55 14.17 -4.91 -10.54
N PHE A 56 13.36 -3.87 -10.70
CA PHE A 56 12.45 -3.68 -11.84
C PHE A 56 13.00 -2.75 -12.93
N ASP A 57 14.23 -2.24 -12.83
CA ASP A 57 14.77 -1.23 -13.77
C ASP A 57 14.72 -1.68 -15.25
N GLU A 58 14.91 -2.98 -15.51
CA GLU A 58 14.94 -3.51 -16.87
C GLU A 58 13.55 -3.62 -17.52
N ASP A 59 12.50 -3.94 -16.73
CA ASP A 59 11.18 -4.28 -17.27
C ASP A 59 9.99 -3.55 -16.63
N ARG A 60 10.23 -2.68 -15.65
CA ARG A 60 9.21 -1.91 -14.90
C ARG A 60 8.11 -1.36 -15.78
N PHE A 61 8.47 -0.66 -16.83
CA PHE A 61 7.49 -0.01 -17.71
C PHE A 61 6.70 -1.01 -18.54
N ALA A 62 7.34 -2.06 -19.06
CA ALA A 62 6.65 -3.11 -19.81
C ALA A 62 5.67 -3.87 -18.93
N MET A 63 6.06 -4.10 -17.67
CA MET A 63 5.20 -4.73 -16.67
C MET A 63 3.99 -3.84 -16.36
N LEU A 64 4.21 -2.58 -16.00
CA LEU A 64 3.14 -1.65 -15.65
C LEU A 64 2.19 -1.37 -16.82
N ASP A 65 2.70 -1.28 -18.05
CA ASP A 65 1.88 -1.11 -19.26
C ASP A 65 0.88 -2.27 -19.45
N SER A 66 1.22 -3.49 -18.99
CA SER A 66 0.38 -4.69 -19.10
C SER A 66 -0.61 -4.88 -17.95
N MET A 67 -0.49 -4.13 -16.86
CA MET A 67 -1.21 -4.40 -15.60
C MET A 67 -2.73 -4.39 -15.76
N GLN A 68 -3.29 -3.40 -16.47
CA GLN A 68 -4.73 -3.29 -16.62
C GLN A 68 -5.32 -4.41 -17.47
N GLU A 69 -4.61 -4.88 -18.49
CA GLU A 69 -5.02 -6.03 -19.29
C GLU A 69 -5.01 -7.33 -18.48
N ASN A 70 -4.07 -7.41 -17.51
CA ASN A 70 -3.96 -8.54 -16.58
C ASN A 70 -4.89 -8.42 -15.36
N GLY A 71 -5.79 -7.42 -15.34
CA GLY A 71 -6.82 -7.30 -14.30
C GLY A 71 -6.39 -6.51 -13.07
N ILE A 72 -5.23 -5.86 -13.08
CA ILE A 72 -4.79 -4.94 -12.02
C ILE A 72 -5.39 -3.56 -12.31
N GLY A 73 -6.31 -3.10 -11.48
CA GLY A 73 -7.01 -1.84 -11.68
C GLY A 73 -6.34 -0.64 -11.05
N HIS A 74 -5.77 -0.83 -9.88
CA HIS A 74 -5.08 0.21 -9.13
C HIS A 74 -3.89 -0.38 -8.37
N ILE A 75 -2.89 0.45 -8.15
CA ILE A 75 -1.66 0.12 -7.42
C ILE A 75 -1.36 1.26 -6.45
N VAL A 76 -0.95 0.95 -5.24
CA VAL A 76 -0.23 1.88 -4.37
C VAL A 76 1.24 1.45 -4.38
N ASP A 77 2.07 2.27 -5.01
CA ASP A 77 3.52 2.11 -4.99
C ASP A 77 4.06 2.79 -3.74
N VAL A 78 4.75 2.01 -2.90
CA VAL A 78 5.10 2.42 -1.54
C VAL A 78 6.60 2.64 -1.45
N CYS A 79 7.01 3.88 -1.24
CA CYS A 79 8.41 4.19 -1.06
C CYS A 79 8.91 3.68 0.30
N ALA A 80 9.96 2.87 0.29
CA ALA A 80 10.59 2.35 1.49
C ALA A 80 11.94 3.01 1.82
N SER A 81 12.60 3.62 0.84
CA SER A 81 13.99 4.08 0.98
C SER A 81 14.15 5.60 0.78
N VAL A 82 15.02 6.19 1.58
CA VAL A 82 15.45 7.58 1.37
C VAL A 82 16.11 7.72 0.00
N GLY A 83 15.68 8.73 -0.77
CA GLY A 83 16.21 8.98 -2.12
C GLY A 83 15.44 8.29 -3.25
N HIS A 84 14.40 7.49 -2.95
CA HIS A 84 13.55 6.86 -3.96
C HIS A 84 12.20 7.55 -4.16
N PHE A 85 11.92 8.66 -3.47
CA PHE A 85 10.65 9.38 -3.59
C PHE A 85 10.35 9.80 -5.02
N ASP A 86 11.34 10.31 -5.74
CA ASP A 86 11.18 10.69 -7.16
C ASP A 86 10.77 9.49 -8.02
N ARG A 87 11.35 8.32 -7.80
CA ARG A 87 11.06 7.11 -8.58
C ARG A 87 9.60 6.69 -8.45
N VAL A 88 9.05 6.69 -7.21
CA VAL A 88 7.62 6.44 -6.97
C VAL A 88 6.78 7.46 -7.71
N TYR A 89 7.14 8.75 -7.62
CA TYR A 89 6.31 9.81 -8.20
C TYR A 89 6.42 9.91 -9.72
N ASP A 90 7.51 9.49 -10.32
CA ASP A 90 7.61 9.30 -11.78
C ASP A 90 6.56 8.27 -12.25
N LEU A 91 6.33 7.19 -11.49
CA LEU A 91 5.31 6.18 -11.80
C LEU A 91 3.90 6.72 -11.55
N VAL A 92 3.70 7.45 -10.44
CA VAL A 92 2.43 8.10 -10.09
C VAL A 92 2.00 9.11 -11.16
N GLU A 93 2.93 9.88 -11.71
CA GLU A 93 2.65 10.85 -12.78
C GLU A 93 2.35 10.16 -14.11
N LYS A 94 3.14 9.13 -14.44
CA LYS A 94 3.03 8.42 -15.72
C LYS A 94 1.77 7.58 -15.82
N TYR A 95 1.35 6.92 -14.74
CA TYR A 95 0.26 5.95 -14.76
C TYR A 95 -0.97 6.45 -13.99
N PRO A 96 -2.15 6.60 -14.66
CA PRO A 96 -3.37 7.09 -14.00
C PRO A 96 -3.84 6.19 -12.85
N PHE A 97 -3.53 4.90 -12.89
CA PHE A 97 -3.95 3.89 -11.93
C PHE A 97 -2.93 3.65 -10.80
N VAL A 98 -1.77 4.32 -10.84
CA VAL A 98 -0.75 4.24 -9.78
C VAL A 98 -0.93 5.41 -8.82
N TYR A 99 -0.96 5.10 -7.54
CA TYR A 99 -0.97 6.00 -6.40
C TYR A 99 0.33 5.85 -5.63
N GLY A 100 0.72 6.84 -4.83
CA GLY A 100 1.96 6.82 -4.05
C GLY A 100 1.70 6.82 -2.56
N ALA A 101 2.54 6.10 -1.83
CA ALA A 101 2.75 6.32 -0.41
C ALA A 101 4.20 6.72 -0.18
N VAL A 102 4.44 7.70 0.69
CA VAL A 102 5.77 8.24 0.95
C VAL A 102 6.13 8.10 2.42
N GLY A 103 7.27 7.51 2.67
CA GLY A 103 7.78 7.29 4.03
C GLY A 103 9.19 6.72 4.00
N VAL A 104 9.71 6.45 5.17
CA VAL A 104 11.03 5.83 5.35
C VAL A 104 10.88 4.61 6.23
N HIS A 105 11.27 3.46 5.68
CA HIS A 105 11.30 2.18 6.37
C HIS A 105 12.23 2.23 7.60
N PRO A 106 11.96 1.47 8.66
CA PRO A 106 12.81 1.44 9.86
C PRO A 106 14.29 1.12 9.59
N ASP A 107 14.61 0.40 8.53
CA ASP A 107 16.00 0.10 8.15
C ASP A 107 16.80 1.36 7.79
N ASP A 108 16.14 2.39 7.31
CA ASP A 108 16.74 3.66 6.92
C ASP A 108 16.56 4.77 7.99
N ALA A 109 16.16 4.40 9.21
CA ALA A 109 15.88 5.38 10.26
C ALA A 109 17.08 6.30 10.60
N ASP A 110 18.31 5.82 10.44
CA ASP A 110 19.54 6.57 10.65
C ASP A 110 19.81 7.64 9.58
N LYS A 111 19.17 7.53 8.42
CA LYS A 111 19.26 8.48 7.31
C LYS A 111 18.26 9.64 7.41
N VAL A 112 17.34 9.58 8.38
CA VAL A 112 16.26 10.57 8.50
C VAL A 112 16.72 11.79 9.28
N ASP A 113 16.79 12.92 8.60
CA ASP A 113 17.01 14.23 9.16
C ASP A 113 15.80 15.17 8.91
N ALA A 114 15.96 16.45 9.23
CA ALA A 114 14.90 17.43 9.02
C ALA A 114 14.57 17.64 7.53
N ALA A 115 15.57 17.54 6.65
CA ALA A 115 15.36 17.72 5.21
C ALA A 115 14.54 16.57 4.63
N VAL A 116 14.81 15.32 5.03
CA VAL A 116 14.02 14.14 4.63
C VAL A 116 12.57 14.27 5.12
N LEU A 117 12.34 14.71 6.36
CA LEU A 117 10.98 14.92 6.88
C LEU A 117 10.22 16.03 6.13
N ASP A 118 10.90 17.10 5.72
CA ASP A 118 10.31 18.15 4.91
C ASP A 118 10.03 17.66 3.49
N GLU A 119 10.87 16.79 2.96
CA GLU A 119 10.65 16.14 1.68
C GLU A 119 9.40 15.24 1.72
N ILE A 120 9.24 14.42 2.76
CA ILE A 120 8.00 13.63 2.96
C ILE A 120 6.78 14.55 2.97
N ARG A 121 6.83 15.70 3.70
CA ARG A 121 5.71 16.67 3.70
C ARG A 121 5.39 17.19 2.31
N ARG A 122 6.41 17.50 1.52
CA ARG A 122 6.26 17.97 0.13
C ARG A 122 5.56 16.93 -0.73
N TYR A 123 5.98 15.67 -0.66
CA TYR A 123 5.34 14.58 -1.42
C TYR A 123 3.93 14.27 -0.94
N CYS A 124 3.63 14.45 0.35
CA CYS A 124 2.27 14.34 0.87
C CYS A 124 1.29 15.35 0.25
N ASP A 125 1.77 16.48 -0.26
CA ASP A 125 0.94 17.50 -0.93
C ASP A 125 0.72 17.21 -2.42
N MET A 126 1.40 16.21 -2.98
CA MET A 126 1.25 15.84 -4.38
C MET A 126 -0.04 15.06 -4.63
N LYS A 127 -0.57 15.19 -5.85
CA LYS A 127 -1.75 14.43 -6.25
C LYS A 127 -1.48 12.94 -6.21
N LYS A 128 -2.49 12.17 -5.84
CA LYS A 128 -2.47 10.71 -5.73
C LYS A 128 -1.54 10.17 -4.64
N THR A 129 -0.99 11.00 -3.76
CA THR A 129 -0.46 10.53 -2.49
C THR A 129 -1.61 10.11 -1.59
N VAL A 130 -1.61 8.87 -1.12
CA VAL A 130 -2.72 8.28 -0.37
C VAL A 130 -2.37 7.92 1.07
N ALA A 131 -1.08 7.84 1.39
CA ALA A 131 -0.61 7.48 2.73
C ALA A 131 0.79 8.01 3.02
N VAL A 132 1.16 8.04 4.30
CA VAL A 132 2.55 8.08 4.74
C VAL A 132 2.98 6.64 5.03
N GLY A 133 3.91 6.12 4.23
CA GLY A 133 4.40 4.74 4.28
C GLY A 133 5.50 4.50 3.22
N GLU A 134 6.33 3.48 3.43
CA GLU A 134 6.31 2.48 4.49
C GLU A 134 6.96 3.04 5.75
N ILE A 135 6.32 2.85 6.89
CA ILE A 135 6.82 3.30 8.19
C ILE A 135 6.59 2.24 9.26
N GLY A 136 7.43 2.17 10.26
CA GLY A 136 7.23 1.18 11.32
C GLY A 136 8.44 0.99 12.22
N LEU A 137 8.50 -0.23 12.79
CA LEU A 137 9.54 -0.67 13.70
C LEU A 137 9.99 -2.06 13.28
N ASP A 138 11.30 -2.25 13.10
CA ASP A 138 11.89 -3.57 12.88
C ASP A 138 12.89 -3.91 14.00
N TYR A 139 12.47 -4.77 14.88
CA TYR A 139 13.30 -5.30 15.96
C TYR A 139 13.79 -6.73 15.66
N TYR A 140 13.45 -7.24 14.50
CA TYR A 140 13.94 -8.54 14.08
C TYR A 140 15.36 -8.46 13.53
N TRP A 141 15.63 -7.50 12.66
CA TRP A 141 16.95 -7.30 12.08
C TRP A 141 17.82 -6.36 12.92
N HIS A 142 17.24 -5.34 13.53
CA HIS A 142 17.88 -4.39 14.40
C HIS A 142 17.76 -4.84 15.86
N LYS A 143 18.88 -5.09 16.53
CA LYS A 143 18.89 -5.66 17.90
C LYS A 143 19.32 -4.69 18.96
N GLU A 144 19.98 -3.60 18.58
CA GLU A 144 20.53 -2.66 19.53
C GLU A 144 19.45 -1.69 20.04
N LYS A 145 19.53 -1.39 21.32
CA LYS A 145 18.55 -0.53 21.98
C LYS A 145 18.53 0.90 21.39
N GLU A 146 19.67 1.37 20.99
CA GLU A 146 19.85 2.68 20.36
C GLU A 146 19.13 2.74 19.01
N GLU A 147 19.21 1.69 18.21
CA GLU A 147 18.48 1.57 16.95
C GLU A 147 16.97 1.57 17.18
N HIS A 148 16.48 0.80 18.18
CA HIS A 148 15.06 0.80 18.53
C HIS A 148 14.55 2.18 18.93
N LEU A 149 15.33 2.94 19.73
CA LEU A 149 14.95 4.29 20.13
C LEU A 149 14.92 5.26 18.94
N LEU A 150 15.87 5.11 18.02
CA LEU A 150 15.90 5.90 16.79
C LEU A 150 14.69 5.58 15.89
N GLN A 151 14.41 4.31 15.65
CA GLN A 151 13.23 3.88 14.88
C GLN A 151 11.95 4.42 15.51
N GLN A 152 11.78 4.33 16.83
CA GLN A 152 10.60 4.88 17.52
C GLN A 152 10.46 6.39 17.33
N LYS A 153 11.58 7.12 17.37
CA LYS A 153 11.57 8.56 17.13
C LYS A 153 11.13 8.88 15.71
N VAL A 154 11.74 8.25 14.72
CA VAL A 154 11.45 8.47 13.30
C VAL A 154 10.02 8.06 12.96
N PHE A 155 9.56 6.93 13.49
CA PHE A 155 8.18 6.48 13.32
C PHE A 155 7.17 7.51 13.85
N ARG A 156 7.38 8.04 15.06
CA ARG A 156 6.51 9.10 15.61
C ARG A 156 6.51 10.36 14.75
N GLN A 157 7.67 10.80 14.27
CA GLN A 157 7.78 11.97 13.41
C GLN A 157 6.97 11.79 12.11
N GLN A 158 7.01 10.61 11.51
CA GLN A 158 6.25 10.30 10.31
C GLN A 158 4.74 10.18 10.60
N MET A 159 4.34 9.60 11.73
CA MET A 159 2.93 9.62 12.17
C MET A 159 2.41 11.04 12.38
N ASP A 160 3.24 11.93 12.91
CA ASP A 160 2.86 13.33 13.10
C ASP A 160 2.65 14.04 11.74
N ILE A 161 3.47 13.75 10.75
CA ILE A 161 3.26 14.20 9.37
C ILE A 161 1.94 13.65 8.80
N ALA A 162 1.64 12.37 9.00
CA ALA A 162 0.39 11.80 8.54
C ALA A 162 -0.84 12.50 9.15
N ARG A 163 -0.78 12.84 10.44
CA ARG A 163 -1.83 13.64 11.10
C ARG A 163 -1.92 15.05 10.55
N GLU A 164 -0.79 15.74 10.40
CA GLU A 164 -0.69 17.08 9.81
C GLU A 164 -1.36 17.13 8.44
N LYS A 165 -1.13 16.11 7.62
CA LYS A 165 -1.67 15.99 6.26
C LYS A 165 -3.05 15.32 6.19
N SER A 166 -3.64 14.98 7.34
CA SER A 166 -4.96 14.34 7.44
C SER A 166 -5.08 12.97 6.76
N PHE A 167 -3.98 12.26 6.61
CA PHE A 167 -4.01 10.85 6.24
C PHE A 167 -4.55 9.99 7.40
N ARG A 168 -5.34 8.96 7.07
CA ARG A 168 -5.74 7.95 8.05
C ARG A 168 -4.56 7.03 8.34
N LEU A 169 -4.32 6.79 9.61
CA LEU A 169 -3.36 5.79 10.09
C LEU A 169 -4.06 4.44 10.17
#